data_060606a78f823d22637c6570956e7256
#
_entry.id   060606a78f823d22637c6570956e7256
#
_cell.length_a   1.000
_cell.length_b   1.000
_cell.length_c   1.000
_cell.angle_alpha   90.00
_cell.angle_beta   90.00
_cell.angle_gamma   90.00
#
_symmetry.space_group_name_H-M   'P 1'
#
loop_
_entity.id
_entity.type
_entity.pdbx_description
1 polymer ?
#
loop_
_entity_poly.entity_id
_entity_poly.type
_entity_poly.pdbx_seq_one_letter_code
_entity_poly.pdbx_strand_id
1 'polypeptide(L)'
;MRFDQAEFGHRIKHLRKKRNLTQEQLATALHISTDHLSKIELGKRGISIDLLFDISAALNVSFEYLLKGTVHTSSQMKKLIDHIRELLDRIESLSENPL
;
A
#
# COMPACT_ATOMS: atom_id res chain seq x y z
N MET A 1 -7.63 16.58 -11.57
CA MET A 1 -7.12 15.20 -11.51
C MET A 1 -8.26 14.22 -11.50
N ARG A 2 -8.24 13.26 -12.37
CA ARG A 2 -9.34 12.31 -12.53
C ARG A 2 -9.00 11.02 -11.78
N PHE A 3 -9.92 10.57 -10.94
CA PHE A 3 -9.75 9.30 -10.23
C PHE A 3 -9.94 8.14 -11.20
N ASP A 4 -8.96 7.25 -11.25
CA ASP A 4 -8.98 6.07 -12.13
C ASP A 4 -9.25 4.82 -11.30
N GLN A 5 -10.47 4.28 -11.41
CA GLN A 5 -10.88 3.09 -10.67
C GLN A 5 -10.07 1.85 -11.03
N ALA A 6 -9.66 1.73 -12.29
CA ALA A 6 -8.87 0.58 -12.74
C ALA A 6 -7.49 0.58 -12.12
N GLU A 7 -6.81 1.72 -12.12
CA GLU A 7 -5.49 1.85 -11.47
C GLU A 7 -5.58 1.67 -9.96
N PHE A 8 -6.61 2.23 -9.35
CA PHE A 8 -6.87 2.09 -7.92
C PHE A 8 -7.04 0.61 -7.54
N GLY A 9 -7.89 -0.10 -8.26
CA GLY A 9 -8.12 -1.52 -8.04
C GLY A 9 -6.85 -2.34 -8.23
N HIS A 10 -6.06 -2.01 -9.24
CA HIS A 10 -4.78 -2.68 -9.51
C HIS A 10 -3.78 -2.46 -8.36
N ARG A 11 -3.74 -1.25 -7.80
CA ARG A 11 -2.89 -0.98 -6.64
C ARG A 11 -3.30 -1.80 -5.42
N ILE A 12 -4.59 -1.92 -5.17
CA ILE A 12 -5.09 -2.74 -4.06
C ILE A 12 -4.66 -4.20 -4.24
N LYS A 13 -4.84 -4.74 -5.42
CA LYS A 13 -4.45 -6.11 -5.74
C LYS A 13 -2.94 -6.31 -5.54
N HIS A 14 -2.14 -5.38 -6.05
CA HIS A 14 -0.68 -5.43 -5.91
C HIS A 14 -0.25 -5.42 -4.44
N LEU A 15 -0.80 -4.50 -3.65
CA LEU A 15 -0.48 -4.39 -2.22
C LEU A 15 -0.94 -5.61 -1.45
N ARG A 16 -2.12 -6.14 -1.77
CA ARG A 16 -2.64 -7.35 -1.16
C ARG A 16 -1.67 -8.52 -1.37
N LYS A 17 -1.26 -8.74 -2.61
CA LYS A 17 -0.33 -9.81 -2.95
C LYS A 17 1.04 -9.62 -2.30
N LYS A 18 1.52 -8.39 -2.25
CA LYS A 18 2.78 -8.05 -1.61
C LYS A 18 2.77 -8.40 -0.12
N ARG A 19 1.61 -8.35 0.51
CA ARG A 19 1.43 -8.70 1.92
C ARG A 19 1.00 -10.15 2.12
N ASN A 20 1.03 -10.96 1.06
CA ASN A 20 0.69 -12.38 1.11
C ASN A 20 -0.74 -12.64 1.60
N LEU A 21 -1.66 -11.75 1.23
CA LEU A 21 -3.08 -11.89 1.56
C LEU A 21 -3.86 -12.43 0.36
N THR A 22 -4.75 -13.38 0.62
CA THR A 22 -5.73 -13.81 -0.37
C THR A 22 -6.85 -12.78 -0.45
N GLN A 23 -7.65 -12.82 -1.54
CA GLN A 23 -8.84 -11.98 -1.63
C GLN A 23 -9.78 -12.24 -0.45
N GLU A 24 -9.96 -13.50 -0.08
CA GLU A 24 -10.82 -13.87 1.05
C GLU A 24 -10.33 -13.25 2.35
N GLN A 25 -9.04 -13.31 2.61
CA GLN A 25 -8.47 -12.74 3.84
C GLN A 25 -8.67 -11.23 3.90
N LEU A 26 -8.39 -10.52 2.81
CA LEU A 26 -8.58 -9.08 2.79
C LEU A 26 -10.07 -8.71 2.86
N ALA A 27 -10.92 -9.41 2.12
CA ALA A 27 -12.37 -9.17 2.16
C ALA A 27 -12.92 -9.36 3.58
N THR A 28 -12.47 -10.39 4.28
CA THR A 28 -12.87 -10.63 5.67
C THR A 28 -12.43 -9.47 6.59
N ALA A 29 -11.20 -9.00 6.43
CA ALA A 29 -10.70 -7.86 7.21
C ALA A 29 -11.49 -6.58 6.94
N LEU A 30 -12.01 -6.42 5.72
CA LEU A 30 -12.78 -5.26 5.31
C LEU A 30 -14.28 -5.41 5.56
N HIS A 31 -14.73 -6.57 6.04
CA HIS A 31 -16.16 -6.90 6.24
C HIS A 31 -16.98 -6.78 4.94
N ILE A 32 -16.39 -7.18 3.83
CA ILE A 32 -17.07 -7.23 2.53
C ILE A 32 -16.94 -8.64 1.95
N SER A 33 -17.74 -8.94 0.93
CA SER A 33 -17.65 -10.22 0.24
C SER A 33 -16.41 -10.28 -0.65
N THR A 34 -15.95 -11.50 -0.93
CA THR A 34 -14.84 -11.73 -1.87
C THR A 34 -15.21 -11.22 -3.27
N ASP A 35 -16.46 -11.40 -3.68
CA ASP A 35 -16.95 -10.89 -4.96
C ASP A 35 -16.87 -9.37 -5.04
N HIS A 36 -17.25 -8.68 -3.96
CA HIS A 36 -17.16 -7.22 -3.87
C HIS A 36 -15.70 -6.77 -4.03
N LEU A 37 -14.78 -7.39 -3.30
CA LEU A 37 -13.36 -7.07 -3.40
C LEU A 37 -12.82 -7.35 -4.80
N SER A 38 -13.21 -8.47 -5.40
CA SER A 38 -12.80 -8.82 -6.77
C SER A 38 -13.20 -7.73 -7.77
N LYS A 39 -14.42 -7.22 -7.66
CA LYS A 39 -14.90 -6.15 -8.54
C LYS A 39 -14.15 -4.83 -8.32
N ILE A 40 -13.79 -4.53 -7.07
CA ILE A 40 -12.97 -3.37 -6.77
C ILE A 40 -11.59 -3.51 -7.41
N GLU A 41 -10.96 -4.66 -7.27
CA GLU A 41 -9.64 -4.92 -7.85
C GLU A 41 -9.64 -4.87 -9.37
N LEU A 42 -10.75 -5.25 -10.00
CA LEU A 42 -10.91 -5.17 -11.45
C LEU A 42 -11.29 -3.78 -11.95
N GLY A 43 -11.53 -2.83 -11.06
CA GLY A 43 -11.94 -1.49 -11.43
C GLY A 43 -13.40 -1.39 -11.88
N LYS A 44 -14.20 -2.40 -11.59
CA LYS A 44 -15.61 -2.45 -11.99
C LYS A 44 -16.56 -1.84 -10.97
N ARG A 45 -16.06 -1.53 -9.79
CA ARG A 45 -16.85 -0.97 -8.70
C ARG A 45 -16.04 0.07 -7.94
N GLY A 46 -16.68 1.19 -7.62
CA GLY A 46 -16.10 2.21 -6.78
C GLY A 46 -16.17 1.84 -5.30
N ILE A 47 -15.63 2.68 -4.47
CA ILE A 47 -15.61 2.48 -3.03
C ILE A 47 -16.16 3.71 -2.32
N SER A 48 -16.71 3.51 -1.13
CA SER A 48 -17.08 4.59 -0.23
C SER A 48 -15.84 5.14 0.48
N ILE A 49 -15.97 6.33 1.06
CA ILE A 49 -14.90 6.91 1.86
C ILE A 49 -14.59 6.01 3.06
N ASP A 50 -15.61 5.45 3.70
CA ASP A 50 -15.41 4.55 4.84
C ASP A 50 -14.60 3.32 4.44
N LEU A 51 -14.92 2.73 3.28
CA LEU A 51 -14.18 1.58 2.79
C LEU A 51 -12.73 1.95 2.44
N LEU A 52 -12.52 3.15 1.91
CA LEU A 52 -11.17 3.66 1.65
C LEU A 52 -10.34 3.72 2.94
N PHE A 53 -10.91 4.20 4.03
CA PHE A 53 -10.24 4.21 5.34
C PHE A 53 -9.89 2.79 5.78
N ASP A 54 -10.83 1.86 5.65
CA ASP A 54 -10.61 0.47 6.05
C ASP A 54 -9.52 -0.19 5.22
N ILE A 55 -9.48 0.06 3.92
CA ILE A 55 -8.44 -0.46 3.03
C ILE A 55 -7.07 0.12 3.40
N SER A 56 -7.01 1.42 3.64
CA SER A 56 -5.78 2.09 4.06
C SER A 56 -5.23 1.48 5.34
N ALA A 57 -6.08 1.24 6.32
CA ALA A 57 -5.69 0.62 7.58
C ALA A 57 -5.25 -0.83 7.40
N ALA A 58 -6.03 -1.62 6.65
CA ALA A 58 -5.76 -3.04 6.44
C ALA A 58 -4.45 -3.27 5.68
N LEU A 59 -4.14 -2.44 4.70
CA LEU A 59 -2.94 -2.55 3.90
C LEU A 59 -1.78 -1.69 4.43
N ASN A 60 -2.03 -0.89 5.46
CA ASN A 60 -1.05 -0.01 6.08
C ASN A 60 -0.36 0.90 5.06
N VAL A 61 -1.15 1.61 4.28
CA VAL A 61 -0.69 2.58 3.28
C VAL A 61 -1.48 3.88 3.42
N SER A 62 -0.90 4.97 2.91
CA SER A 62 -1.56 6.26 2.95
C SER A 62 -2.69 6.35 1.92
N PHE A 63 -3.65 7.23 2.17
CA PHE A 63 -4.70 7.55 1.21
C PHE A 63 -4.10 8.08 -0.08
N GLU A 64 -3.09 8.93 0.04
CA GLU A 64 -2.43 9.52 -1.11
C GLU A 64 -1.86 8.45 -2.04
N TYR A 65 -1.18 7.45 -1.47
CA TYR A 65 -0.65 6.35 -2.27
C TYR A 65 -1.77 5.57 -2.96
N LEU A 66 -2.84 5.24 -2.23
CA LEU A 66 -3.97 4.51 -2.81
C LEU A 66 -4.62 5.27 -3.95
N LEU A 67 -4.81 6.57 -3.80
CA LEU A 67 -5.53 7.38 -4.77
C LEU A 67 -4.67 7.80 -5.96
N LYS A 68 -3.40 8.10 -5.74
CA LYS A 68 -2.52 8.66 -6.76
C LYS A 68 -1.43 7.71 -7.23
N GLY A 69 -1.12 6.68 -6.44
CA GLY A 69 -0.03 5.75 -6.75
C GLY A 69 1.36 6.33 -6.56
N THR A 70 1.47 7.52 -5.97
CA THR A 70 2.74 8.19 -5.74
C THR A 70 2.88 8.62 -4.28
N VAL A 71 4.09 8.50 -3.76
CA VAL A 71 4.43 9.08 -2.46
C VAL A 71 4.95 10.48 -2.72
N HIS A 72 4.27 11.47 -2.17
CA HIS A 72 4.69 12.87 -2.34
C HIS A 72 5.82 13.16 -1.36
N THR A 73 7.06 12.95 -1.80
CA THR A 73 8.23 13.26 -1.00
C THR A 73 8.81 14.59 -1.42
N SER A 74 8.91 15.52 -0.47
CA SER A 74 9.69 16.74 -0.67
C SER A 74 11.17 16.34 -0.83
N SER A 75 11.98 17.23 -1.41
CA SER A 75 13.41 16.98 -1.53
C SER A 75 14.08 16.75 -0.17
N GLN A 76 13.59 17.41 0.88
CA GLN A 76 14.09 17.22 2.24
C GLN A 76 13.76 15.84 2.78
N MET A 77 12.54 15.35 2.53
CA MET A 77 12.13 14.03 2.96
C MET A 77 12.92 12.95 2.23
N LYS A 78 13.19 13.15 0.94
CA LYS A 78 14.01 12.23 0.16
C LYS A 78 15.42 12.13 0.74
N LYS A 79 16.02 13.25 1.09
CA LYS A 79 17.35 13.28 1.72
C LYS A 79 17.34 12.54 3.05
N LEU A 80 16.28 12.70 3.84
CA LEU A 80 16.14 12.01 5.12
C LEU A 80 16.04 10.51 4.93
N ILE A 81 15.26 10.07 3.96
CA ILE A 81 15.12 8.64 3.63
C ILE A 81 16.47 8.07 3.21
N ASP A 82 17.20 8.77 2.35
CA ASP A 82 18.52 8.33 1.89
C ASP A 82 19.50 8.22 3.07
N HIS A 83 19.44 9.16 4.00
CA HIS A 83 20.27 9.14 5.21
C HIS A 83 19.93 7.93 6.10
N ILE A 84 18.65 7.64 6.27
CA ILE A 84 18.20 6.48 7.05
C ILE A 84 18.70 5.19 6.42
N ARG A 85 18.63 5.08 5.09
CA ARG A 85 19.15 3.91 4.37
C ARG A 85 20.64 3.73 4.59
N GLU A 86 21.38 4.81 4.54
CA GLU A 86 22.83 4.78 4.80
C GLU A 86 23.15 4.28 6.22
N LEU A 87 22.39 4.76 7.20
CA LEU A 87 22.55 4.31 8.59
C LEU A 87 22.23 2.81 8.75
N LEU A 88 21.17 2.34 8.08
CA LEU A 88 20.81 0.93 8.10
C LEU A 88 21.90 0.05 7.48
N ASP A 89 22.49 0.51 6.38
CA ASP A 89 23.59 -0.21 5.73
C ASP A 89 24.80 -0.32 6.65
N ARG A 90 25.09 0.74 7.41
CA ARG A 90 26.18 0.72 8.39
C ARG A 90 25.90 -0.26 9.52
N ILE A 91 24.67 -0.33 10.00
CA ILE A 91 24.27 -1.26 11.05
C ILE A 91 24.41 -2.70 10.55
N GLU A 92 23.97 -3.00 9.34
CA GLU A 92 24.14 -4.31 8.73
C GLU A 92 25.61 -4.69 8.59
N SER A 93 26.42 -3.75 8.16
CA SER A 93 27.87 -3.96 8.01
C SER A 93 28.53 -4.31 9.35
N LEU A 94 28.14 -3.64 10.43
CA LEU A 94 28.63 -3.94 11.77
C LEU A 94 28.17 -5.31 12.26
N SER A 95 26.95 -5.68 11.92
CA SER A 95 26.35 -6.96 12.25
C SER A 95 27.04 -8.12 11.52
N GLU A 96 27.48 -7.89 10.29
CA GLU A 96 28.15 -8.89 9.45
C GLU A 96 29.62 -9.07 9.78
N ASN A 97 30.16 -8.23 10.64
CA ASN A 97 31.58 -8.25 10.99
C ASN A 97 31.75 -8.71 12.44
N PRO A 98 31.56 -10.00 12.71
CA PRO A 98 31.81 -10.54 14.05
C PRO A 98 33.31 -10.51 14.33
N LEU A 99 33.63 -10.11 15.47
CA LEU A 99 35.02 -10.13 15.92
C LEU A 99 35.60 -11.53 15.98
#